data_98feb227e4a4a90d8d6c30161ca997f8
#
_entry.id   98feb227e4a4a90d8d6c30161ca997f8
#
_cell.length_a   1.000
_cell.length_b   1.000
_cell.length_c   1.000
_cell.angle_alpha   90.00
_cell.angle_beta   90.00
_cell.angle_gamma   90.00
#
_symmetry.space_group_name_H-M   'P 1'
#
loop_
_entity.id
_entity.type
_entity.pdbx_description
1 polymer ?
#
loop_
_entity_poly.entity_id
_entity_poly.type
_entity_poly.pdbx_seq_one_letter_code
_entity_poly.pdbx_strand_id
1 'polypeptide(L)'
;MWQAAGSIYPRLLSAGVRVARCHDAELTESLLLGRDGHADQPARLASAAARVTGRPARGETSLLPPAEPHGPPQLVFDEPDLAGPAEQATAAVLDDLIAVHASQQARIGAEPQTPRFGVLTAAESAGGLVAAEMTAAGVPWRADIHDQLLTELLGPRPAAAAGPSARPPRLTELAAEISAALGAVRPVNLDSPTQLVRALSAAGVRVPSTRVSVLRAVDHPVIPLLLRYKELVRLYTANGWSWIDAWVSGERFRPEYIVGGVVSGRWATRGGGALQIPRVLRRAVVADPGWSLVVADAAQLEPRVLAALAGDRAFAQAAASGDIYDAVAEAIGAERPKAKVALLSAMYGGTGGDGGHSLALLRRRFPQASGFVEAAARAGEEGRVVRSVLGRTCPPPSAAWLSLTGESGDPELDRDPDAGRASRARGRFTRNFVVQASAADWALVLLATLRTSLAQLGQPDQVAAQPDVAWPGGRPRPELVFFQHDEVVVHCPASQAGEVAAAVDAAAATATRLVFGATEVNFPMTTAVVDCYADAK
;
A
#
# COMPACT_ATOMS: atom_id res chain seq x y z
N MET A 1 24.18 0.63 10.07
CA MET A 1 23.58 -0.39 9.21
C MET A 1 22.89 -1.46 10.04
N TRP A 2 21.84 -2.06 9.51
CA TRP A 2 21.06 -3.11 10.17
C TRP A 2 20.78 -4.23 9.19
N GLN A 3 20.56 -5.43 9.71
CA GLN A 3 20.07 -6.55 8.89
C GLN A 3 18.71 -6.21 8.28
N ALA A 4 17.74 -5.93 9.13
CA ALA A 4 16.41 -5.49 8.75
C ALA A 4 15.83 -4.56 9.83
N ALA A 5 15.29 -3.41 9.43
CA ALA A 5 14.69 -2.45 10.34
C ALA A 5 13.49 -3.05 11.10
N GLY A 6 12.65 -3.82 10.39
CA GLY A 6 11.46 -4.44 10.97
C GLY A 6 11.72 -5.45 12.09
N SER A 7 12.91 -6.03 12.18
CA SER A 7 13.27 -6.98 13.26
C SER A 7 13.96 -6.32 14.44
N ILE A 8 14.70 -5.24 14.21
CA ILE A 8 15.56 -4.60 15.24
C ILE A 8 14.86 -3.39 15.86
N TYR A 9 14.28 -2.54 15.03
CA TYR A 9 13.80 -1.23 15.47
C TYR A 9 12.60 -1.28 16.45
N PRO A 10 11.64 -2.20 16.36
CA PRO A 10 10.55 -2.29 17.34
C PRO A 10 11.04 -2.41 18.80
N ARG A 11 12.16 -3.10 19.03
CA ARG A 11 12.76 -3.23 20.36
C ARG A 11 13.41 -1.94 20.86
N LEU A 12 14.04 -1.19 19.96
CA LEU A 12 14.59 0.13 20.30
C LEU A 12 13.44 1.10 20.61
N LEU A 13 12.35 1.05 19.85
CA LEU A 13 11.16 1.87 20.10
C LEU A 13 10.53 1.55 21.45
N SER A 14 10.41 0.28 21.84
CA SER A 14 9.89 -0.11 23.15
C SER A 14 10.80 0.35 24.29
N ALA A 15 12.11 0.50 24.05
CA ALA A 15 13.07 1.07 24.99
C ALA A 15 13.13 2.62 24.92
N GLY A 16 12.25 3.27 24.17
CA GLY A 16 12.21 4.73 24.02
C GLY A 16 13.29 5.30 23.08
N VAL A 17 14.03 4.45 22.36
CA VAL A 17 15.13 4.88 21.49
C VAL A 17 14.63 5.02 20.06
N ARG A 18 14.81 6.22 19.48
CA ARG A 18 14.54 6.48 18.05
C ARG A 18 15.83 6.72 17.29
N VAL A 19 15.86 6.20 16.07
CA VAL A 19 17.03 6.26 15.19
C VAL A 19 16.75 7.21 14.03
N ALA A 20 17.65 8.15 13.79
CA ALA A 20 17.50 9.15 12.74
C ALA A 20 17.57 8.50 11.34
N ARG A 21 18.55 7.65 11.11
CA ARG A 21 18.85 7.01 9.82
C ARG A 21 19.35 5.59 10.03
N CYS A 22 19.00 4.70 9.08
CA CYS A 22 19.61 3.38 8.98
C CYS A 22 19.91 3.04 7.52
N HIS A 23 20.73 2.05 7.31
CA HIS A 23 20.83 1.30 6.05
C HIS A 23 20.29 -0.09 6.35
N ASP A 24 19.19 -0.45 5.70
CA ASP A 24 18.55 -1.76 5.81
C ASP A 24 19.12 -2.67 4.73
N ALA A 25 19.87 -3.68 5.13
CA ALA A 25 20.60 -4.54 4.21
C ALA A 25 19.64 -5.44 3.39
N GLU A 26 18.56 -5.94 3.99
CA GLU A 26 17.62 -6.83 3.30
C GLU A 26 16.72 -6.07 2.32
N LEU A 27 16.21 -4.89 2.69
CA LEU A 27 15.44 -4.05 1.78
C LEU A 27 16.30 -3.55 0.61
N THR A 28 17.55 -3.13 0.89
CA THR A 28 18.50 -2.73 -0.15
C THR A 28 18.84 -3.89 -1.09
N GLU A 29 19.09 -5.09 -0.54
CA GLU A 29 19.39 -6.26 -1.36
C GLU A 29 18.23 -6.64 -2.28
N SER A 30 16.99 -6.54 -1.80
CA SER A 30 15.79 -6.80 -2.61
C SER A 30 15.72 -5.88 -3.84
N LEU A 31 16.04 -4.59 -3.67
CA LEU A 31 16.10 -3.64 -4.79
C LEU A 31 17.22 -3.96 -5.78
N LEU A 32 18.40 -4.32 -5.26
CA LEU A 32 19.57 -4.66 -6.08
C LEU A 32 19.34 -5.95 -6.85
N LEU A 33 18.78 -6.97 -6.24
CA LEU A 33 18.41 -8.23 -6.92
C LEU A 33 17.37 -7.98 -8.02
N GLY A 34 16.35 -7.17 -7.74
CA GLY A 34 15.37 -6.77 -8.76
C GLY A 34 16.03 -6.07 -9.95
N ARG A 35 16.95 -5.15 -9.69
CA ARG A 35 17.72 -4.41 -10.71
C ARG A 35 18.58 -5.34 -11.58
N ASP A 36 19.24 -6.30 -10.94
CA ASP A 36 20.18 -7.21 -11.58
C ASP A 36 19.46 -8.42 -12.25
N GLY A 37 18.13 -8.46 -12.24
CA GLY A 37 17.32 -9.51 -12.86
C GLY A 37 17.14 -10.79 -12.02
N HIS A 38 17.49 -10.74 -10.76
CA HIS A 38 17.48 -11.86 -9.80
C HIS A 38 16.41 -11.68 -8.71
N ALA A 39 15.25 -11.09 -9.04
CA ALA A 39 14.17 -10.82 -8.09
C ALA A 39 13.56 -12.09 -7.44
N ASP A 40 13.85 -13.26 -7.98
CA ASP A 40 13.47 -14.58 -7.46
C ASP A 40 14.39 -15.07 -6.33
N GLN A 41 15.56 -14.46 -6.16
CA GLN A 41 16.51 -14.84 -5.13
C GLN A 41 16.17 -14.23 -3.76
N PRO A 42 16.46 -14.93 -2.65
CA PRO A 42 16.19 -14.41 -1.32
C PRO A 42 17.13 -13.24 -0.97
N ALA A 43 16.53 -12.14 -0.49
CA ALA A 43 17.25 -10.93 -0.09
C ALA A 43 17.74 -10.96 1.38
N ARG A 44 17.51 -12.05 2.11
CA ARG A 44 17.94 -12.22 3.50
C ARG A 44 19.44 -12.06 3.66
N LEU A 45 19.90 -11.54 4.80
CA LEU A 45 21.31 -11.27 5.07
C LEU A 45 22.19 -12.50 4.82
N ALA A 46 21.80 -13.68 5.32
CA ALA A 46 22.58 -14.92 5.13
C ALA A 46 22.77 -15.28 3.65
N SER A 47 21.72 -15.11 2.84
CA SER A 47 21.77 -15.37 1.40
C SER A 47 22.61 -14.32 0.66
N ALA A 48 22.51 -13.05 1.05
CA ALA A 48 23.30 -11.96 0.51
C ALA A 48 24.80 -12.17 0.83
N ALA A 49 25.12 -12.52 2.08
CA ALA A 49 26.49 -12.82 2.51
C ALA A 49 27.08 -14.01 1.74
N ALA A 50 26.29 -15.07 1.52
CA ALA A 50 26.72 -16.22 0.71
C ALA A 50 27.11 -15.80 -0.72
N ARG A 51 26.32 -14.95 -1.36
CA ARG A 51 26.62 -14.39 -2.70
C ARG A 51 27.90 -13.57 -2.72
N VAL A 52 28.09 -12.72 -1.70
CA VAL A 52 29.22 -11.79 -1.63
C VAL A 52 30.52 -12.51 -1.27
N THR A 53 30.46 -13.48 -0.35
CA THR A 53 31.67 -14.13 0.20
C THR A 53 32.00 -15.47 -0.46
N GLY A 54 31.11 -16.04 -1.26
CA GLY A 54 31.24 -17.38 -1.83
C GLY A 54 31.11 -18.52 -0.80
N ARG A 55 30.79 -18.20 0.46
CA ARG A 55 30.58 -19.20 1.52
C ARG A 55 29.12 -19.70 1.48
N PRO A 56 28.84 -20.95 1.91
CA PRO A 56 27.46 -21.41 1.99
C PRO A 56 26.66 -20.54 2.93
N ALA A 57 25.37 -20.33 2.59
CA ALA A 57 24.47 -19.56 3.45
C ALA A 57 24.39 -20.23 4.83
N ARG A 58 24.60 -19.44 5.88
CA ARG A 58 24.36 -19.92 7.25
C ARG A 58 22.86 -20.15 7.42
N GLY A 59 22.49 -21.14 8.22
CA GLY A 59 21.10 -21.30 8.63
C GLY A 59 20.58 -19.98 9.23
N GLU A 60 19.33 -19.66 9.03
CA GLU A 60 18.71 -18.48 9.63
C GLU A 60 18.75 -18.60 11.16
N THR A 61 19.83 -18.16 11.76
CA THR A 61 19.91 -17.97 13.20
C THR A 61 19.27 -16.60 13.44
N SER A 62 18.00 -16.61 13.85
CA SER A 62 17.43 -15.41 14.45
C SER A 62 18.28 -15.12 15.70
N LEU A 63 19.04 -14.04 15.66
CA LEU A 63 19.79 -13.54 16.84
C LEU A 63 18.86 -13.09 17.97
N LEU A 64 17.57 -13.20 17.74
CA LEU A 64 16.51 -12.73 18.60
C LEU A 64 15.46 -13.83 18.74
N PRO A 65 15.08 -14.25 19.95
CA PRO A 65 13.93 -15.11 20.14
C PRO A 65 12.70 -14.50 19.43
N PRO A 66 11.76 -15.32 18.91
CA PRO A 66 10.55 -14.81 18.31
C PRO A 66 9.85 -13.86 19.29
N ALA A 67 9.38 -12.71 18.79
CA ALA A 67 8.57 -11.81 19.58
C ALA A 67 7.31 -12.59 19.99
N GLU A 68 7.10 -12.78 21.29
CA GLU A 68 5.88 -13.38 21.79
C GLU A 68 4.68 -12.49 21.42
N PRO A 69 3.55 -13.08 20.98
CA PRO A 69 2.34 -12.32 20.74
C PRO A 69 1.82 -11.77 22.07
N HIS A 70 1.99 -10.45 22.26
CA HIS A 70 1.31 -9.58 23.21
C HIS A 70 0.86 -10.16 24.57
N GLY A 71 1.84 -10.42 25.45
CA GLY A 71 1.66 -10.46 26.90
C GLY A 71 2.49 -9.33 27.54
N PRO A 72 2.15 -8.88 28.78
CA PRO A 72 3.00 -7.91 29.47
C PRO A 72 4.41 -8.47 29.63
N PRO A 73 5.47 -7.67 29.46
CA PRO A 73 6.83 -8.16 29.56
C PRO A 73 7.12 -8.65 30.97
N GLN A 74 7.22 -9.94 31.15
CA GLN A 74 7.89 -10.51 32.33
C GLN A 74 9.39 -10.32 32.11
N LEU A 75 9.97 -9.44 32.89
CA LEU A 75 11.42 -9.32 33.03
C LEU A 75 11.92 -10.55 33.78
N VAL A 76 12.28 -11.58 33.05
CA VAL A 76 13.10 -12.68 33.59
C VAL A 76 14.55 -12.22 33.45
N PHE A 77 15.15 -11.85 34.56
CA PHE A 77 16.61 -11.69 34.65
C PHE A 77 17.20 -13.08 34.84
N ASP A 78 17.45 -13.79 33.74
CA ASP A 78 18.43 -14.87 33.73
C ASP A 78 19.82 -14.24 33.54
N GLU A 79 20.71 -14.50 34.48
CA GLU A 79 22.11 -14.12 34.35
C GLU A 79 22.68 -14.74 33.06
N PRO A 80 23.38 -13.98 32.20
CA PRO A 80 23.96 -14.53 30.99
C PRO A 80 25.12 -15.46 31.37
N ASP A 81 24.96 -16.72 31.04
CA ASP A 81 26.08 -17.65 31.00
C ASP A 81 27.08 -17.18 29.93
N LEU A 82 28.30 -16.85 30.39
CA LEU A 82 29.27 -16.05 29.65
C LEU A 82 29.87 -16.79 28.46
N ALA A 83 29.74 -16.16 27.26
CA ALA A 83 30.73 -16.14 26.20
C ALA A 83 31.25 -17.48 25.65
N GLY A 84 30.43 -18.13 24.77
CA GLY A 84 30.96 -19.18 23.93
C GLY A 84 30.38 -19.13 22.49
N PRO A 85 29.32 -19.89 22.19
CA PRO A 85 28.78 -19.97 20.83
C PRO A 85 28.00 -18.73 20.36
N ALA A 86 27.36 -17.99 21.28
CA ALA A 86 26.54 -16.83 20.94
C ALA A 86 27.37 -15.61 20.52
N GLU A 87 28.54 -15.37 21.13
CA GLU A 87 29.43 -14.25 20.74
C GLU A 87 30.06 -14.50 19.38
N GLN A 88 30.52 -15.73 19.11
CA GLN A 88 31.06 -16.10 17.80
C GLN A 88 30.00 -16.02 16.70
N ALA A 89 28.77 -16.41 16.99
CA ALA A 89 27.63 -16.26 16.07
C ALA A 89 27.32 -14.77 15.81
N THR A 90 27.38 -13.93 16.82
CA THR A 90 27.15 -12.48 16.70
C THR A 90 28.25 -11.79 15.89
N ALA A 91 29.54 -12.10 16.16
CA ALA A 91 30.66 -11.59 15.39
C ALA A 91 30.57 -11.96 13.91
N ALA A 92 30.24 -13.21 13.63
CA ALA A 92 30.09 -13.71 12.28
C ALA A 92 28.93 -13.06 11.50
N VAL A 93 27.81 -12.71 12.16
CA VAL A 93 26.71 -11.97 11.54
C VAL A 93 27.13 -10.51 11.29
N LEU A 94 27.92 -9.92 12.16
CA LEU A 94 28.45 -8.59 11.96
C LEU A 94 29.41 -8.52 10.75
N ASP A 95 30.30 -9.52 10.60
CA ASP A 95 31.20 -9.63 9.45
C ASP A 95 30.40 -9.78 8.14
N ASP A 96 29.38 -10.62 8.14
CA ASP A 96 28.47 -10.79 6.99
C ASP A 96 27.76 -9.48 6.65
N LEU A 97 27.28 -8.74 7.65
CA LEU A 97 26.62 -7.45 7.47
C LEU A 97 27.58 -6.39 6.90
N ILE A 98 28.83 -6.35 7.37
CA ILE A 98 29.87 -5.44 6.87
C ILE A 98 30.19 -5.75 5.40
N ALA A 99 30.39 -7.04 5.06
CA ALA A 99 30.69 -7.47 3.71
C ALA A 99 29.52 -7.16 2.73
N VAL A 100 28.29 -7.48 3.14
CA VAL A 100 27.08 -7.19 2.33
C VAL A 100 26.93 -5.68 2.14
N HIS A 101 27.05 -4.88 3.19
CA HIS A 101 26.97 -3.42 3.09
C HIS A 101 28.01 -2.83 2.14
N ALA A 102 29.28 -3.27 2.23
CA ALA A 102 30.34 -2.80 1.34
C ALA A 102 30.03 -3.13 -0.13
N SER A 103 29.57 -4.37 -0.41
CA SER A 103 29.13 -4.78 -1.74
C SER A 103 27.96 -3.96 -2.24
N GLN A 104 26.95 -3.70 -1.41
CA GLN A 104 25.78 -2.90 -1.76
C GLN A 104 26.16 -1.46 -2.09
N GLN A 105 27.02 -0.83 -1.31
CA GLN A 105 27.51 0.52 -1.58
C GLN A 105 28.26 0.60 -2.91
N ALA A 106 29.12 -0.38 -3.19
CA ALA A 106 29.84 -0.47 -4.46
C ALA A 106 28.87 -0.61 -5.65
N ARG A 107 27.86 -1.51 -5.53
CA ARG A 107 26.84 -1.73 -6.57
C ARG A 107 25.95 -0.50 -6.79
N ILE A 108 25.58 0.22 -5.74
CA ILE A 108 24.82 1.48 -5.85
C ILE A 108 25.67 2.56 -6.54
N GLY A 109 26.94 2.70 -6.16
CA GLY A 109 27.84 3.70 -6.73
C GLY A 109 28.26 3.44 -8.17
N ALA A 110 28.20 2.18 -8.63
CA ALA A 110 28.54 1.79 -10.00
C ALA A 110 27.42 2.02 -11.04
N GLU A 111 26.26 2.55 -10.65
CA GLU A 111 25.08 2.73 -11.51
C GLU A 111 25.06 4.10 -12.22
N PRO A 112 25.64 4.22 -13.42
CA PRO A 112 25.71 5.50 -14.12
C PRO A 112 24.38 5.89 -14.79
N GLN A 113 23.50 4.91 -15.06
CA GLN A 113 22.23 5.12 -15.78
C GLN A 113 21.09 5.57 -14.87
N THR A 114 21.24 5.37 -13.55
CA THR A 114 20.22 5.74 -12.60
C THR A 114 20.84 6.49 -11.39
N PRO A 115 21.29 7.74 -11.59
CA PRO A 115 22.00 8.49 -10.54
C PRO A 115 21.15 8.69 -9.26
N ARG A 116 19.83 8.43 -9.34
CA ARG A 116 18.88 8.52 -8.22
C ARG A 116 18.61 7.19 -7.51
N PHE A 117 19.22 6.09 -7.95
CA PHE A 117 19.03 4.79 -7.30
C PHE A 117 19.45 4.81 -5.81
N GLY A 118 20.47 5.60 -5.47
CA GLY A 118 20.85 5.87 -4.08
C GLY A 118 19.74 6.54 -3.26
N VAL A 119 18.92 7.39 -3.88
CA VAL A 119 17.73 7.97 -3.23
C VAL A 119 16.70 6.89 -2.94
N LEU A 120 16.46 5.98 -3.88
CA LEU A 120 15.53 4.86 -3.69
C LEU A 120 15.96 3.97 -2.52
N THR A 121 17.22 3.53 -2.47
CA THR A 121 17.72 2.65 -1.41
C THR A 121 17.70 3.32 -0.03
N ALA A 122 18.00 4.62 0.04
CA ALA A 122 17.91 5.40 1.26
C ALA A 122 16.45 5.57 1.73
N ALA A 123 15.53 5.85 0.80
CA ALA A 123 14.12 5.98 1.09
C ALA A 123 13.49 4.64 1.51
N GLU A 124 13.89 3.52 0.88
CA GLU A 124 13.43 2.18 1.26
C GLU A 124 13.86 1.83 2.70
N SER A 125 15.11 2.11 3.06
CA SER A 125 15.61 1.93 4.43
C SER A 125 14.86 2.82 5.43
N ALA A 126 14.59 4.09 5.07
CA ALA A 126 13.78 4.99 5.89
C ALA A 126 12.33 4.50 6.01
N GLY A 127 11.78 3.90 4.93
CA GLY A 127 10.47 3.24 4.94
C GLY A 127 10.37 2.16 6.00
N GLY A 128 11.42 1.36 6.20
CA GLY A 128 11.50 0.38 7.28
C GLY A 128 11.37 1.02 8.68
N LEU A 129 11.98 2.19 8.89
CA LEU A 129 11.82 2.94 10.14
C LEU A 129 10.39 3.48 10.29
N VAL A 130 9.83 4.08 9.23
CA VAL A 130 8.45 4.60 9.21
C VAL A 130 7.46 3.50 9.53
N ALA A 131 7.59 2.33 8.90
CA ALA A 131 6.70 1.19 9.12
C ALA A 131 6.69 0.75 10.58
N ALA A 132 7.88 0.61 11.19
CA ALA A 132 8.00 0.24 12.60
C ALA A 132 7.42 1.32 13.54
N GLU A 133 7.66 2.60 13.26
CA GLU A 133 7.12 3.71 14.06
C GLU A 133 5.60 3.81 13.96
N MET A 134 5.02 3.65 12.76
CA MET A 134 3.57 3.63 12.58
C MET A 134 2.91 2.46 13.30
N THR A 135 3.52 1.28 13.26
CA THR A 135 3.02 0.11 14.00
C THR A 135 3.11 0.34 15.52
N ALA A 136 4.21 0.92 16.01
CA ALA A 136 4.39 1.21 17.43
C ALA A 136 3.40 2.28 17.93
N ALA A 137 3.23 3.37 17.20
CA ALA A 137 2.27 4.43 17.53
C ALA A 137 0.83 3.91 17.47
N GLY A 138 0.49 3.21 16.39
CA GLY A 138 -0.87 2.74 16.11
C GLY A 138 -1.83 3.85 15.73
N VAL A 139 -2.87 3.50 15.00
CA VAL A 139 -3.98 4.40 14.64
C VAL A 139 -4.87 4.58 15.87
N PRO A 140 -5.17 5.81 16.32
CA PRO A 140 -6.13 6.02 17.41
C PRO A 140 -7.49 5.44 17.01
N TRP A 141 -8.04 4.59 17.88
CA TRP A 141 -9.23 3.78 17.55
C TRP A 141 -10.17 3.65 18.72
N ARG A 142 -11.39 4.10 18.56
CA ARG A 142 -12.48 3.98 19.53
C ARG A 142 -13.23 2.67 19.29
N ALA A 143 -12.91 1.65 20.08
CA ALA A 143 -13.54 0.34 20.01
C ALA A 143 -15.03 0.38 20.33
N ASP A 144 -15.45 1.25 21.26
CA ASP A 144 -16.85 1.50 21.63
C ASP A 144 -17.68 2.07 20.45
N ILE A 145 -17.13 3.04 19.71
CA ILE A 145 -17.78 3.58 18.51
C ILE A 145 -17.87 2.50 17.43
N HIS A 146 -16.81 1.71 17.25
CA HIS A 146 -16.83 0.62 16.28
C HIS A 146 -17.89 -0.44 16.63
N ASP A 147 -17.97 -0.86 17.90
CA ASP A 147 -18.99 -1.79 18.39
C ASP A 147 -20.41 -1.25 18.16
N GLN A 148 -20.63 0.04 18.48
CA GLN A 148 -21.90 0.71 18.20
C GLN A 148 -22.26 0.67 16.72
N LEU A 149 -21.33 1.00 15.83
CA LEU A 149 -21.54 0.98 14.37
C LEU A 149 -21.89 -0.42 13.86
N LEU A 150 -21.20 -1.45 14.37
CA LEU A 150 -21.54 -2.84 14.03
C LEU A 150 -22.93 -3.22 14.54
N THR A 151 -23.28 -2.81 15.75
CA THR A 151 -24.59 -3.07 16.35
C THR A 151 -25.71 -2.37 15.57
N GLU A 152 -25.51 -1.11 15.14
CA GLU A 152 -26.46 -0.38 14.32
C GLU A 152 -26.68 -1.05 12.95
N LEU A 153 -25.63 -1.58 12.32
CA LEU A 153 -25.68 -2.12 10.97
C LEU A 153 -26.06 -3.60 10.90
N LEU A 154 -25.66 -4.38 11.89
CA LEU A 154 -25.74 -5.84 11.89
C LEU A 154 -26.70 -6.41 12.96
N GLY A 155 -27.14 -5.56 13.91
CA GLY A 155 -27.82 -5.98 15.13
C GLY A 155 -26.82 -6.36 16.22
N PRO A 156 -27.29 -6.85 17.39
CA PRO A 156 -26.44 -7.17 18.51
C PRO A 156 -25.39 -8.23 18.18
N ARG A 157 -24.24 -8.12 18.84
CA ARG A 157 -23.14 -9.10 18.72
C ARG A 157 -23.65 -10.50 19.03
N PRO A 158 -23.41 -11.51 18.19
CA PRO A 158 -23.77 -12.89 18.49
C PRO A 158 -23.09 -13.36 19.77
N ALA A 159 -23.86 -14.05 20.63
CA ALA A 159 -23.30 -14.60 21.86
C ALA A 159 -22.24 -15.67 21.56
N ALA A 160 -21.15 -15.69 22.33
CA ALA A 160 -20.08 -16.69 22.15
C ALA A 160 -20.60 -18.13 22.24
N ALA A 161 -21.63 -18.39 23.06
CA ALA A 161 -22.28 -19.68 23.19
C ALA A 161 -23.05 -20.15 21.94
N ALA A 162 -23.34 -19.24 20.98
CA ALA A 162 -24.05 -19.59 19.72
C ALA A 162 -23.16 -20.29 18.69
N GLY A 163 -21.86 -20.40 18.98
CA GLY A 163 -20.89 -21.10 18.16
C GLY A 163 -20.33 -20.27 16.98
N PRO A 164 -19.28 -20.78 16.31
CA PRO A 164 -18.56 -20.04 15.27
C PRO A 164 -19.36 -19.77 13.99
N SER A 165 -20.49 -20.46 13.82
CA SER A 165 -21.40 -20.28 12.69
C SER A 165 -22.50 -19.25 12.92
N ALA A 166 -22.59 -18.69 14.15
CA ALA A 166 -23.61 -17.70 14.48
C ALA A 166 -23.41 -16.41 13.68
N ARG A 167 -24.49 -15.96 13.06
CA ARG A 167 -24.51 -14.74 12.26
C ARG A 167 -25.27 -13.63 12.98
N PRO A 168 -24.86 -12.37 12.75
CA PRO A 168 -25.66 -11.24 13.21
C PRO A 168 -27.09 -11.29 12.69
N PRO A 169 -28.09 -10.84 13.49
CA PRO A 169 -29.51 -10.92 13.13
C PRO A 169 -29.82 -10.31 11.76
N ARG A 170 -29.28 -9.16 11.44
CA ARG A 170 -29.55 -8.48 10.17
C ARG A 170 -29.10 -9.27 8.94
N LEU A 171 -28.00 -10.03 9.03
CA LEU A 171 -27.57 -10.91 7.94
C LEU A 171 -28.51 -12.10 7.75
N THR A 172 -29.05 -12.63 8.85
CA THR A 172 -30.02 -13.73 8.81
C THR A 172 -31.36 -13.26 8.21
N GLU A 173 -31.85 -12.10 8.62
CA GLU A 173 -33.05 -11.46 8.08
C GLU A 173 -32.91 -11.21 6.56
N LEU A 174 -31.83 -10.56 6.13
CA LEU A 174 -31.58 -10.31 4.72
C LEU A 174 -31.48 -11.62 3.91
N ALA A 175 -30.88 -12.65 4.48
CA ALA A 175 -30.82 -13.95 3.80
C ALA A 175 -32.22 -14.57 3.60
N ALA A 176 -33.12 -14.41 4.58
CA ALA A 176 -34.51 -14.83 4.47
C ALA A 176 -35.28 -13.97 3.44
N GLU A 177 -35.13 -12.64 3.50
CA GLU A 177 -35.74 -11.71 2.53
C GLU A 177 -35.31 -12.04 1.09
N ILE A 178 -34.00 -12.29 0.86
CA ILE A 178 -33.45 -12.66 -0.45
C ILE A 178 -34.00 -14.01 -0.91
N SER A 179 -34.05 -15.01 -0.03
CA SER A 179 -34.60 -16.34 -0.36
C SER A 179 -36.06 -16.25 -0.76
N ALA A 180 -36.84 -15.44 -0.04
CA ALA A 180 -38.25 -15.18 -0.38
C ALA A 180 -38.40 -14.46 -1.74
N ALA A 181 -37.58 -13.41 -1.98
CA ALA A 181 -37.61 -12.67 -3.25
C ALA A 181 -37.18 -13.51 -4.46
N LEU A 182 -36.38 -14.56 -4.24
CA LEU A 182 -36.00 -15.53 -5.27
C LEU A 182 -37.03 -16.65 -5.46
N GLY A 183 -38.07 -16.71 -4.63
CA GLY A 183 -39.03 -17.83 -4.62
C GLY A 183 -38.38 -19.17 -4.26
N ALA A 184 -37.28 -19.15 -3.51
CA ALA A 184 -36.53 -20.36 -3.21
C ALA A 184 -37.25 -21.22 -2.15
N VAL A 185 -37.50 -22.50 -2.46
CA VAL A 185 -38.13 -23.46 -1.53
C VAL A 185 -37.21 -23.83 -0.36
N ARG A 186 -35.90 -23.69 -0.54
CA ARG A 186 -34.89 -23.97 0.49
C ARG A 186 -33.98 -22.76 0.66
N PRO A 187 -33.41 -22.55 1.86
CA PRO A 187 -32.43 -21.47 2.07
C PRO A 187 -31.28 -21.54 1.06
N VAL A 188 -30.97 -20.43 0.43
CA VAL A 188 -29.86 -20.31 -0.51
C VAL A 188 -28.60 -19.91 0.25
N ASN A 189 -27.50 -20.62 0.04
CA ASN A 189 -26.20 -20.16 0.56
C ASN A 189 -25.70 -18.97 -0.28
N LEU A 190 -25.92 -17.77 0.22
CA LEU A 190 -25.58 -16.51 -0.44
C LEU A 190 -24.06 -16.24 -0.53
N ASP A 191 -23.26 -16.96 0.28
CA ASP A 191 -21.80 -16.86 0.25
C ASP A 191 -21.16 -17.77 -0.80
N SER A 192 -21.96 -18.68 -1.40
CA SER A 192 -21.52 -19.50 -2.51
C SER A 192 -21.90 -18.84 -3.84
N PRO A 193 -20.93 -18.26 -4.60
CA PRO A 193 -21.23 -17.66 -5.90
C PRO A 193 -21.97 -18.58 -6.86
N THR A 194 -21.61 -19.87 -6.86
CA THR A 194 -22.22 -20.88 -7.73
C THR A 194 -23.69 -21.14 -7.36
N GLN A 195 -24.00 -21.27 -6.05
CA GLN A 195 -25.39 -21.49 -5.62
C GLN A 195 -26.23 -20.25 -5.87
N LEU A 196 -25.66 -19.05 -5.63
CA LEU A 196 -26.35 -17.79 -5.86
C LEU A 196 -26.66 -17.56 -7.35
N VAL A 197 -25.70 -17.84 -8.28
CA VAL A 197 -25.96 -17.77 -9.72
C VAL A 197 -27.08 -18.73 -10.13
N ARG A 198 -27.10 -19.95 -9.59
CA ARG A 198 -28.19 -20.93 -9.88
C ARG A 198 -29.53 -20.44 -9.36
N ALA A 199 -29.60 -19.90 -8.15
CA ALA A 199 -30.83 -19.39 -7.57
C ALA A 199 -31.36 -18.17 -8.35
N LEU A 200 -30.48 -17.24 -8.75
CA LEU A 200 -30.82 -16.11 -9.61
C LEU A 200 -31.37 -16.61 -10.98
N SER A 201 -30.72 -17.59 -11.60
CA SER A 201 -31.18 -18.16 -12.87
C SER A 201 -32.54 -18.83 -12.74
N ALA A 202 -32.80 -19.54 -11.64
CA ALA A 202 -34.13 -20.16 -11.36
C ALA A 202 -35.21 -19.09 -11.17
N ALA A 203 -34.88 -17.92 -10.63
CA ALA A 203 -35.75 -16.75 -10.51
C ALA A 203 -35.86 -15.91 -11.81
N GLY A 204 -35.31 -16.40 -12.93
CA GLY A 204 -35.36 -15.71 -14.24
C GLY A 204 -34.24 -14.67 -14.43
N VAL A 205 -33.34 -14.46 -13.47
CA VAL A 205 -32.25 -13.51 -13.53
C VAL A 205 -30.96 -14.18 -14.01
N ARG A 206 -30.63 -13.99 -15.28
CA ARG A 206 -29.43 -14.58 -15.88
C ARG A 206 -28.23 -13.65 -15.74
N VAL A 207 -27.26 -14.06 -14.94
CA VAL A 207 -25.99 -13.32 -14.73
C VAL A 207 -24.79 -14.26 -14.89
N PRO A 208 -23.68 -13.79 -15.50
CA PRO A 208 -22.47 -14.59 -15.65
C PRO A 208 -21.68 -14.72 -14.34
N SER A 209 -21.92 -13.83 -13.38
CA SER A 209 -21.26 -13.84 -12.08
C SER A 209 -22.03 -13.00 -11.05
N THR A 210 -21.68 -13.18 -9.77
CA THR A 210 -22.25 -12.39 -8.66
C THR A 210 -21.39 -11.17 -8.31
N ARG A 211 -20.54 -10.69 -9.22
CA ARG A 211 -19.76 -9.45 -9.02
C ARG A 211 -20.71 -8.25 -8.93
N VAL A 212 -20.36 -7.31 -8.03
CA VAL A 212 -21.20 -6.13 -7.78
C VAL A 212 -21.48 -5.33 -9.07
N SER A 213 -20.48 -5.19 -9.95
CA SER A 213 -20.65 -4.50 -11.24
C SER A 213 -21.65 -5.19 -12.17
N VAL A 214 -21.68 -6.51 -12.17
CA VAL A 214 -22.64 -7.31 -12.96
C VAL A 214 -24.04 -7.18 -12.37
N LEU A 215 -24.17 -7.33 -11.05
CA LEU A 215 -25.46 -7.25 -10.36
C LEU A 215 -26.10 -5.86 -10.51
N ARG A 216 -25.33 -4.78 -10.41
CA ARG A 216 -25.84 -3.40 -10.56
C ARG A 216 -26.47 -3.10 -11.93
N ALA A 217 -26.11 -3.87 -12.97
CA ALA A 217 -26.64 -3.71 -14.30
C ALA A 217 -28.00 -4.44 -14.50
N VAL A 218 -28.48 -5.14 -13.47
CA VAL A 218 -29.71 -5.95 -13.54
C VAL A 218 -30.84 -5.25 -12.80
N ASP A 219 -31.96 -5.06 -13.46
CA ASP A 219 -33.20 -4.51 -12.86
C ASP A 219 -34.06 -5.66 -12.33
N HIS A 220 -33.93 -5.97 -11.04
CA HIS A 220 -34.74 -6.97 -10.35
C HIS A 220 -34.81 -6.67 -8.85
N PRO A 221 -35.98 -6.85 -8.19
CA PRO A 221 -36.16 -6.49 -6.77
C PRO A 221 -35.18 -7.14 -5.78
N VAL A 222 -34.65 -8.32 -6.11
CA VAL A 222 -33.66 -9.00 -5.27
C VAL A 222 -32.28 -8.33 -5.26
N ILE A 223 -31.96 -7.55 -6.29
CA ILE A 223 -30.61 -7.00 -6.47
C ILE A 223 -30.20 -6.02 -5.38
N PRO A 224 -31.03 -5.04 -4.99
CA PRO A 224 -30.71 -4.16 -3.86
C PRO A 224 -30.44 -4.94 -2.56
N LEU A 225 -31.24 -5.97 -2.27
CA LEU A 225 -31.06 -6.83 -1.08
C LEU A 225 -29.73 -7.59 -1.14
N LEU A 226 -29.39 -8.17 -2.29
CA LEU A 226 -28.12 -8.86 -2.50
C LEU A 226 -26.91 -7.94 -2.37
N LEU A 227 -26.98 -6.73 -2.91
CA LEU A 227 -25.90 -5.76 -2.79
C LEU A 227 -25.70 -5.34 -1.34
N ARG A 228 -26.80 -5.11 -0.60
CA ARG A 228 -26.77 -4.79 0.83
C ARG A 228 -26.22 -5.96 1.66
N TYR A 229 -26.65 -7.18 1.38
CA TYR A 229 -26.12 -8.38 2.04
C TYR A 229 -24.60 -8.51 1.83
N LYS A 230 -24.13 -8.37 0.59
CA LYS A 230 -22.69 -8.45 0.27
C LYS A 230 -21.87 -7.36 0.98
N GLU A 231 -22.39 -6.16 1.08
CA GLU A 231 -21.76 -5.06 1.80
C GLU A 231 -21.60 -5.41 3.29
N LEU A 232 -22.70 -5.85 3.93
CA LEU A 232 -22.71 -6.17 5.36
C LEU A 232 -21.91 -7.43 5.69
N VAL A 233 -21.97 -8.47 4.85
CA VAL A 233 -21.10 -9.67 5.03
C VAL A 233 -19.63 -9.28 4.93
N ARG A 234 -19.26 -8.44 3.96
CA ARG A 234 -17.87 -7.98 3.83
C ARG A 234 -17.43 -7.21 5.08
N LEU A 235 -18.28 -6.32 5.59
CA LEU A 235 -17.99 -5.60 6.84
C LEU A 235 -17.83 -6.58 8.00
N TYR A 236 -18.77 -7.51 8.19
CA TYR A 236 -18.74 -8.48 9.27
C TYR A 236 -17.50 -9.38 9.23
N THR A 237 -17.16 -9.91 8.05
CA THR A 237 -16.05 -10.86 7.92
C THR A 237 -14.68 -10.18 7.98
N ALA A 238 -14.56 -8.95 7.45
CA ALA A 238 -13.29 -8.25 7.38
C ALA A 238 -13.02 -7.36 8.61
N ASN A 239 -14.05 -6.77 9.20
CA ASN A 239 -13.93 -5.77 10.27
C ASN A 239 -15.02 -5.93 11.34
N GLY A 240 -15.54 -7.13 11.56
CA GLY A 240 -16.51 -7.42 12.62
C GLY A 240 -15.88 -7.46 14.01
N TRP A 241 -16.63 -7.93 15.01
CA TRP A 241 -16.19 -7.95 16.42
C TRP A 241 -14.92 -8.75 16.65
N SER A 242 -14.72 -9.86 15.94
CA SER A 242 -13.46 -10.63 16.02
C SER A 242 -12.25 -9.81 15.58
N TRP A 243 -12.46 -8.85 14.66
CA TRP A 243 -11.42 -7.93 14.26
C TRP A 243 -11.08 -6.93 15.37
N ILE A 244 -12.10 -6.38 16.08
CA ILE A 244 -11.88 -5.51 17.24
C ILE A 244 -11.05 -6.25 18.29
N ASP A 245 -11.50 -7.45 18.64
CA ASP A 245 -10.86 -8.28 19.68
C ASP A 245 -9.40 -8.62 19.34
N ALA A 246 -9.09 -8.81 18.05
CA ALA A 246 -7.76 -9.24 17.60
C ALA A 246 -6.79 -8.07 17.33
N TRP A 247 -7.29 -6.91 16.93
CA TRP A 247 -6.43 -5.85 16.37
C TRP A 247 -6.47 -4.53 17.12
N VAL A 248 -7.44 -4.30 18.02
CA VAL A 248 -7.56 -3.08 18.81
C VAL A 248 -7.18 -3.34 20.25
N SER A 249 -6.16 -2.66 20.74
CA SER A 249 -5.68 -2.79 22.11
C SER A 249 -5.18 -1.43 22.59
N GLY A 250 -5.59 -1.02 23.82
CA GLY A 250 -5.23 0.27 24.38
C GLY A 250 -5.64 1.45 23.49
N GLU A 251 -6.86 1.41 22.96
CA GLU A 251 -7.42 2.42 22.05
C GLU A 251 -6.55 2.66 20.81
N ARG A 252 -5.83 1.67 20.35
CA ARG A 252 -4.99 1.72 19.15
C ARG A 252 -5.21 0.49 18.28
N PHE A 253 -5.34 0.73 16.96
CA PHE A 253 -5.22 -0.29 15.93
C PHE A 253 -3.79 -0.29 15.42
N ARG A 254 -3.10 -1.44 15.49
CA ARG A 254 -1.68 -1.60 15.13
C ARG A 254 -1.48 -2.58 13.99
N PRO A 255 -1.63 -2.15 12.73
CA PRO A 255 -1.31 -3.00 11.58
C PRO A 255 0.20 -3.16 11.41
N GLU A 256 0.64 -4.29 10.87
CA GLU A 256 2.00 -4.49 10.43
C GLU A 256 2.15 -4.03 8.97
N TYR A 257 2.98 -3.01 8.72
CA TYR A 257 3.26 -2.52 7.38
C TYR A 257 4.44 -3.26 6.75
N ILE A 258 4.31 -3.60 5.46
CA ILE A 258 5.34 -4.26 4.66
C ILE A 258 5.79 -3.30 3.57
N VAL A 259 6.99 -2.74 3.74
CA VAL A 259 7.60 -1.83 2.77
C VAL A 259 7.90 -2.60 1.48
N GLY A 260 7.51 -2.03 0.34
CA GLY A 260 7.71 -2.68 -0.96
C GLY A 260 7.00 -4.04 -1.08
N GLY A 261 5.93 -4.28 -0.31
CA GLY A 261 5.19 -5.55 -0.30
C GLY A 261 4.49 -5.92 -1.61
N VAL A 262 4.44 -4.99 -2.57
CA VAL A 262 3.96 -5.19 -3.93
C VAL A 262 5.10 -4.91 -4.90
N VAL A 263 5.16 -5.63 -6.02
CA VAL A 263 6.25 -5.52 -7.03
C VAL A 263 6.48 -4.09 -7.54
N SER A 264 5.47 -3.24 -7.54
CA SER A 264 5.59 -1.82 -7.88
C SER A 264 6.19 -0.95 -6.77
N GLY A 265 6.53 -1.51 -5.61
CA GLY A 265 7.03 -0.77 -4.44
C GLY A 265 5.94 -0.20 -3.54
N ARG A 266 4.66 -0.37 -3.90
CA ARG A 266 3.57 -0.02 -2.99
C ARG A 266 3.64 -0.88 -1.73
N TRP A 267 3.26 -0.30 -0.61
CA TRP A 267 3.23 -1.00 0.65
C TRP A 267 2.06 -2.00 0.70
N ALA A 268 2.27 -3.07 1.44
CA ALA A 268 1.23 -4.00 1.85
C ALA A 268 1.06 -3.93 3.37
N THR A 269 0.02 -4.60 3.89
CA THR A 269 -0.14 -4.81 5.33
C THR A 269 -0.37 -6.29 5.60
N ARG A 270 0.19 -6.75 6.70
CA ARG A 270 -0.12 -8.06 7.25
C ARG A 270 -1.07 -7.86 8.44
N GLY A 271 -2.15 -8.63 8.46
CA GLY A 271 -3.18 -8.54 9.49
C GLY A 271 -4.04 -7.27 9.42
N GLY A 272 -5.22 -7.34 10.00
CA GLY A 272 -6.14 -6.23 10.20
C GLY A 272 -6.68 -5.51 8.96
N GLY A 273 -6.19 -5.80 7.76
CA GLY A 273 -6.68 -5.18 6.52
C GLY A 273 -6.60 -3.65 6.49
N ALA A 274 -5.57 -3.04 7.10
CA ALA A 274 -5.44 -1.59 7.27
C ALA A 274 -5.64 -0.78 5.98
N LEU A 275 -5.12 -1.28 4.85
CA LEU A 275 -5.26 -0.60 3.56
C LEU A 275 -6.68 -0.67 2.98
N GLN A 276 -7.67 -1.14 3.73
CA GLN A 276 -9.05 -1.30 3.29
C GLN A 276 -10.06 -0.95 4.38
N ILE A 277 -9.73 -0.01 5.29
CA ILE A 277 -10.66 0.45 6.32
C ILE A 277 -11.93 0.99 5.64
N PRO A 278 -13.12 0.37 5.86
CA PRO A 278 -14.37 0.84 5.28
C PRO A 278 -14.69 2.27 5.73
N ARG A 279 -15.27 3.07 4.84
CA ARG A 279 -15.61 4.47 5.15
C ARG A 279 -16.46 4.61 6.41
N VAL A 280 -17.41 3.71 6.63
CA VAL A 280 -18.27 3.72 7.83
C VAL A 280 -17.46 3.60 9.11
N LEU A 281 -16.36 2.85 9.11
CA LEU A 281 -15.50 2.65 10.28
C LEU A 281 -14.49 3.79 10.51
N ARG A 282 -14.33 4.71 9.57
CA ARG A 282 -13.51 5.91 9.80
C ARG A 282 -14.03 6.76 10.96
N ARG A 283 -15.32 6.65 11.30
CA ARG A 283 -15.92 7.27 12.49
C ARG A 283 -15.33 6.76 13.81
N ALA A 284 -14.73 5.59 13.83
CA ALA A 284 -14.05 5.04 15.00
C ALA A 284 -12.60 5.53 15.14
N VAL A 285 -12.04 6.16 14.11
CA VAL A 285 -10.69 6.76 14.16
C VAL A 285 -10.82 8.20 14.66
N VAL A 286 -10.59 8.40 15.96
CA VAL A 286 -10.78 9.67 16.66
C VAL A 286 -9.48 10.05 17.36
N ALA A 287 -9.07 11.30 17.20
CA ALA A 287 -7.89 11.83 17.89
C ALA A 287 -8.05 11.76 19.41
N ASP A 288 -6.93 11.64 20.11
CA ASP A 288 -6.91 11.70 21.56
C ASP A 288 -7.36 13.10 22.06
N PRO A 289 -7.87 13.25 23.29
CA PRO A 289 -8.20 14.55 23.85
C PRO A 289 -7.04 15.55 23.77
N GLY A 290 -7.27 16.72 23.18
CA GLY A 290 -6.25 17.76 22.96
C GLY A 290 -5.32 17.51 21.76
N TRP A 291 -5.63 16.50 20.96
CA TRP A 291 -4.93 16.14 19.72
C TRP A 291 -5.83 16.31 18.51
N SER A 292 -5.23 16.30 17.32
CA SER A 292 -5.94 16.30 16.04
C SER A 292 -5.29 15.31 15.06
N LEU A 293 -6.05 14.93 14.03
CA LEU A 293 -5.58 14.18 12.89
C LEU A 293 -5.33 15.15 11.73
N VAL A 294 -4.11 15.18 11.23
CA VAL A 294 -3.78 15.84 9.97
C VAL A 294 -3.82 14.77 8.89
N VAL A 295 -4.87 14.80 8.08
CA VAL A 295 -5.13 13.87 6.98
C VAL A 295 -4.76 14.54 5.68
N ALA A 296 -3.82 13.98 4.94
CA ALA A 296 -3.36 14.57 3.68
C ALA A 296 -3.29 13.51 2.57
N ASP A 297 -3.85 13.84 1.41
CA ASP A 297 -3.99 12.98 0.24
C ASP A 297 -3.35 13.66 -0.97
N ALA A 298 -2.48 12.94 -1.69
CA ALA A 298 -1.87 13.47 -2.90
C ALA A 298 -2.88 13.46 -4.06
N ALA A 299 -3.34 14.65 -4.42
CA ALA A 299 -4.37 14.82 -5.44
C ALA A 299 -3.92 14.26 -6.79
N GLN A 300 -4.58 13.19 -7.25
CA GLN A 300 -4.39 12.62 -8.59
C GLN A 300 -2.92 12.23 -8.86
N LEU A 301 -2.27 11.56 -7.90
CA LEU A 301 -0.84 11.26 -7.91
C LEU A 301 -0.37 10.61 -9.22
N GLU A 302 -0.97 9.50 -9.65
CA GLU A 302 -0.49 8.76 -10.83
C GLU A 302 -0.58 9.54 -12.14
N PRO A 303 -1.67 10.28 -12.46
CA PRO A 303 -1.69 11.19 -13.60
C PRO A 303 -0.58 12.26 -13.59
N ARG A 304 -0.28 12.82 -12.42
CA ARG A 304 0.78 13.82 -12.27
C ARG A 304 2.16 13.20 -12.43
N VAL A 305 2.36 11.98 -11.91
CA VAL A 305 3.58 11.20 -12.15
C VAL A 305 3.77 10.96 -13.65
N LEU A 306 2.75 10.55 -14.38
CA LEU A 306 2.83 10.40 -15.84
C LEU A 306 3.21 11.72 -16.52
N ALA A 307 2.61 12.83 -16.11
CA ALA A 307 2.93 14.15 -16.64
C ALA A 307 4.40 14.53 -16.42
N ALA A 308 4.95 14.24 -15.23
CA ALA A 308 6.34 14.51 -14.90
C ALA A 308 7.34 13.61 -15.65
N LEU A 309 6.94 12.37 -15.99
CA LEU A 309 7.80 11.38 -16.66
C LEU A 309 7.83 11.52 -18.18
N ALA A 310 6.69 11.90 -18.76
CA ALA A 310 6.50 11.80 -20.21
C ALA A 310 7.19 12.91 -21.02
N GLY A 311 7.60 14.02 -20.39
CA GLY A 311 8.13 15.18 -21.10
C GLY A 311 7.09 15.87 -22.02
N ASP A 312 5.80 15.58 -21.84
CA ASP A 312 4.71 16.17 -22.61
C ASP A 312 4.35 17.54 -22.02
N ARG A 313 4.81 18.60 -22.68
CA ARG A 313 4.61 19.97 -22.20
C ARG A 313 3.14 20.33 -22.01
N ALA A 314 2.28 19.92 -22.94
CA ALA A 314 0.85 20.21 -22.85
C ALA A 314 0.19 19.47 -21.65
N PHE A 315 0.65 18.23 -21.40
CA PHE A 315 0.17 17.46 -20.26
C PHE A 315 0.75 17.96 -18.93
N ALA A 316 2.01 18.39 -18.90
CA ALA A 316 2.62 19.03 -17.74
C ALA A 316 1.90 20.34 -17.37
N GLN A 317 1.54 21.17 -18.36
CA GLN A 317 0.74 22.39 -18.14
C GLN A 317 -0.64 22.07 -17.59
N ALA A 318 -1.33 21.03 -18.11
CA ALA A 318 -2.60 20.56 -17.54
C ALA A 318 -2.45 20.08 -16.08
N ALA A 319 -1.31 19.48 -15.75
CA ALA A 319 -1.00 19.01 -14.39
C ALA A 319 -0.48 20.12 -13.46
N ALA A 320 -0.06 21.26 -13.97
CA ALA A 320 0.33 22.42 -13.17
C ALA A 320 -0.88 23.19 -12.63
N SER A 321 -2.02 23.18 -13.35
CA SER A 321 -3.29 23.75 -12.90
C SER A 321 -4.03 22.79 -11.96
N GLY A 322 -4.83 23.27 -11.05
CA GLY A 322 -5.61 22.54 -10.02
C GLY A 322 -5.98 21.07 -10.28
N ASP A 323 -7.20 20.80 -10.78
CA ASP A 323 -7.66 19.43 -11.09
C ASP A 323 -7.22 18.99 -12.50
N ILE A 324 -6.37 17.96 -12.58
CA ILE A 324 -5.87 17.46 -13.87
C ILE A 324 -6.98 16.86 -14.76
N TYR A 325 -8.06 16.32 -14.14
CA TYR A 325 -9.18 15.77 -14.92
C TYR A 325 -10.02 16.85 -15.56
N ASP A 326 -10.17 18.02 -14.91
CA ASP A 326 -10.85 19.18 -15.49
C ASP A 326 -10.02 19.77 -16.64
N ALA A 327 -8.73 19.94 -16.44
CA ALA A 327 -7.83 20.41 -17.48
C ALA A 327 -7.76 19.46 -18.70
N VAL A 328 -7.77 18.14 -18.45
CA VAL A 328 -7.84 17.15 -19.54
C VAL A 328 -9.22 17.18 -20.22
N ALA A 329 -10.31 17.34 -19.46
CA ALA A 329 -11.67 17.44 -19.99
C ALA A 329 -11.79 18.62 -20.97
N GLU A 330 -11.30 19.78 -20.57
CA GLU A 330 -11.24 20.97 -21.42
C GLU A 330 -10.39 20.71 -22.69
N ALA A 331 -9.20 20.12 -22.51
CA ALA A 331 -8.26 19.85 -23.60
C ALA A 331 -8.80 18.89 -24.68
N ILE A 332 -9.71 17.98 -24.33
CA ILE A 332 -10.30 16.99 -25.25
C ILE A 332 -11.77 17.27 -25.56
N GLY A 333 -12.36 18.35 -25.04
CA GLY A 333 -13.77 18.71 -25.25
C GLY A 333 -14.75 17.70 -24.66
N ALA A 334 -14.47 17.15 -23.48
CA ALA A 334 -15.28 16.13 -22.82
C ALA A 334 -15.68 16.57 -21.41
N GLU A 335 -16.66 15.88 -20.80
CA GLU A 335 -16.97 16.04 -19.39
C GLU A 335 -15.92 15.41 -18.48
N ARG A 336 -15.68 15.98 -17.29
CA ARG A 336 -14.70 15.49 -16.30
C ARG A 336 -14.78 13.99 -16.01
N PRO A 337 -15.96 13.35 -15.78
CA PRO A 337 -16.05 11.90 -15.58
C PRO A 337 -15.54 11.10 -16.77
N LYS A 338 -15.85 11.53 -18.00
CA LYS A 338 -15.38 10.89 -19.23
C LYS A 338 -13.88 11.07 -19.42
N ALA A 339 -13.35 12.25 -19.16
CA ALA A 339 -11.91 12.54 -19.21
C ALA A 339 -11.13 11.69 -18.19
N LYS A 340 -11.66 11.54 -16.97
CA LYS A 340 -11.09 10.65 -15.95
C LYS A 340 -11.01 9.21 -16.43
N VAL A 341 -12.11 8.67 -16.97
CA VAL A 341 -12.15 7.28 -17.49
C VAL A 341 -11.18 7.12 -18.67
N ALA A 342 -11.15 8.08 -19.57
CA ALA A 342 -10.25 8.06 -20.73
C ALA A 342 -8.77 8.08 -20.31
N LEU A 343 -8.39 8.98 -19.39
CA LEU A 343 -7.02 9.08 -18.91
C LEU A 343 -6.58 7.82 -18.18
N LEU A 344 -7.42 7.29 -17.29
CA LEU A 344 -7.15 6.03 -16.60
C LEU A 344 -7.09 4.84 -17.57
N SER A 345 -7.95 4.82 -18.60
CA SER A 345 -7.90 3.79 -19.65
C SER A 345 -6.61 3.88 -20.47
N ALA A 346 -6.15 5.09 -20.79
CA ALA A 346 -4.86 5.30 -21.46
C ALA A 346 -3.70 4.79 -20.62
N MET A 347 -3.70 5.08 -19.33
CA MET A 347 -2.66 4.66 -18.38
C MET A 347 -2.65 3.15 -18.16
N TYR A 348 -3.83 2.52 -18.03
CA TYR A 348 -3.95 1.11 -17.62
C TYR A 348 -4.27 0.13 -18.77
N GLY A 349 -4.40 0.62 -19.99
CA GLY A 349 -4.63 -0.23 -21.17
C GLY A 349 -6.07 -0.74 -21.32
N GLY A 350 -7.06 0.01 -20.82
CA GLY A 350 -8.47 -0.28 -21.07
C GLY A 350 -8.87 0.04 -22.52
N THR A 351 -9.49 -0.91 -23.22
CA THR A 351 -9.88 -0.77 -24.65
C THR A 351 -11.38 -0.87 -24.88
N GLY A 352 -12.22 -0.93 -23.83
CA GLY A 352 -13.66 -1.22 -23.97
C GLY A 352 -14.58 0.00 -23.90
N GLY A 353 -15.63 0.02 -24.71
CA GLY A 353 -16.76 0.94 -24.66
C GLY A 353 -16.51 2.33 -25.24
N ASP A 354 -17.34 3.32 -24.84
CA ASP A 354 -17.29 4.73 -25.26
C ASP A 354 -15.93 5.43 -25.02
N GLY A 355 -15.02 4.77 -24.30
CA GLY A 355 -13.66 5.25 -24.04
C GLY A 355 -12.75 5.32 -25.26
N GLY A 356 -13.06 4.61 -26.36
CA GLY A 356 -12.19 4.56 -27.55
C GLY A 356 -12.02 5.91 -28.24
N HIS A 357 -13.10 6.69 -28.37
CA HIS A 357 -13.04 8.03 -28.98
C HIS A 357 -12.22 8.99 -28.08
N SER A 358 -12.54 9.03 -26.78
CA SER A 358 -11.82 9.86 -25.82
C SER A 358 -10.34 9.49 -25.70
N LEU A 359 -9.99 8.21 -25.85
CA LEU A 359 -8.61 7.73 -25.89
C LEU A 359 -7.87 8.23 -27.15
N ALA A 360 -8.54 8.23 -28.31
CA ALA A 360 -7.96 8.79 -29.54
C ALA A 360 -7.69 10.30 -29.41
N LEU A 361 -8.60 11.03 -28.78
CA LEU A 361 -8.40 12.46 -28.50
C LEU A 361 -7.23 12.71 -27.54
N LEU A 362 -7.09 11.90 -26.46
CA LEU A 362 -5.94 11.98 -25.56
C LEU A 362 -4.61 11.74 -26.29
N ARG A 363 -4.54 10.72 -27.13
CA ARG A 363 -3.35 10.42 -27.92
C ARG A 363 -2.95 11.57 -28.86
N ARG A 364 -3.93 12.26 -29.42
CA ARG A 364 -3.70 13.43 -30.29
C ARG A 364 -3.26 14.66 -29.49
N ARG A 365 -3.84 14.87 -28.32
CA ARG A 365 -3.59 16.05 -27.49
C ARG A 365 -2.32 15.94 -26.65
N PHE A 366 -2.02 14.72 -26.16
CA PHE A 366 -0.88 14.39 -25.30
C PHE A 366 -0.07 13.21 -25.87
N PRO A 367 0.58 13.43 -27.04
CA PRO A 367 1.21 12.33 -27.79
C PRO A 367 2.40 11.73 -27.05
N GLN A 368 3.18 12.55 -26.32
CA GLN A 368 4.35 12.05 -25.59
C GLN A 368 3.93 11.27 -24.34
N ALA A 369 2.91 11.71 -23.61
CA ALA A 369 2.38 10.98 -22.48
C ALA A 369 1.80 9.62 -22.89
N SER A 370 1.04 9.58 -23.98
CA SER A 370 0.53 8.33 -24.55
C SER A 370 1.68 7.44 -25.06
N GLY A 371 2.64 8.02 -25.78
CA GLY A 371 3.81 7.31 -26.31
C GLY A 371 4.69 6.69 -25.22
N PHE A 372 4.83 7.35 -24.06
CA PHE A 372 5.58 6.85 -22.91
C PHE A 372 5.01 5.54 -22.38
N VAL A 373 3.71 5.50 -22.09
CA VAL A 373 3.08 4.28 -21.57
C VAL A 373 2.95 3.18 -22.63
N GLU A 374 2.81 3.54 -23.89
CA GLU A 374 2.80 2.58 -25.01
C GLU A 374 4.19 1.98 -25.26
N ALA A 375 5.25 2.75 -25.10
CA ALA A 375 6.63 2.24 -25.17
C ALA A 375 6.90 1.23 -24.03
N ALA A 376 6.42 1.52 -22.81
CA ALA A 376 6.51 0.59 -21.70
C ALA A 376 5.70 -0.70 -21.96
N ALA A 377 4.52 -0.59 -22.60
CA ALA A 377 3.72 -1.77 -22.97
C ALA A 377 4.48 -2.63 -24.01
N ARG A 378 4.98 -2.04 -25.08
CA ARG A 378 5.77 -2.77 -26.09
C ARG A 378 7.00 -3.44 -25.49
N ALA A 379 7.71 -2.75 -24.59
CA ALA A 379 8.83 -3.37 -23.88
C ALA A 379 8.41 -4.64 -23.13
N GLY A 380 7.25 -4.63 -22.47
CA GLY A 380 6.71 -5.81 -21.81
C GLY A 380 6.28 -6.91 -22.76
N GLU A 381 5.62 -6.57 -23.87
CA GLU A 381 5.21 -7.52 -24.92
C GLU A 381 6.42 -8.23 -25.54
N GLU A 382 7.55 -7.55 -25.63
CA GLU A 382 8.83 -8.05 -26.11
C GLU A 382 9.66 -8.76 -25.00
N GLY A 383 9.10 -8.98 -23.81
CA GLY A 383 9.81 -9.62 -22.69
C GLY A 383 10.85 -8.75 -22.00
N ARG A 384 11.00 -7.48 -22.39
CA ARG A 384 11.94 -6.56 -21.75
C ARG A 384 11.41 -6.07 -20.39
N VAL A 385 12.33 -5.72 -19.49
CA VAL A 385 12.02 -5.10 -18.19
C VAL A 385 11.89 -3.59 -18.33
N VAL A 386 11.10 -2.98 -17.46
CA VAL A 386 10.96 -1.54 -17.33
C VAL A 386 11.27 -1.11 -15.89
N ARG A 387 11.57 0.17 -15.68
CA ARG A 387 11.99 0.73 -14.40
C ARG A 387 11.17 1.96 -14.03
N SER A 388 11.02 2.19 -12.72
CA SER A 388 10.57 3.47 -12.19
C SER A 388 11.61 4.57 -12.42
N VAL A 389 11.24 5.80 -12.12
CA VAL A 389 12.13 6.96 -12.24
C VAL A 389 13.36 6.88 -11.32
N LEU A 390 13.28 6.21 -10.18
CA LEU A 390 14.41 6.00 -9.27
C LEU A 390 15.15 4.68 -9.52
N GLY A 391 14.69 3.85 -10.47
CA GLY A 391 15.35 2.61 -10.86
C GLY A 391 14.79 1.32 -10.26
N ARG A 392 13.65 1.37 -9.56
CA ARG A 392 12.93 0.14 -9.17
C ARG A 392 12.58 -0.64 -10.42
N THR A 393 12.98 -1.89 -10.51
CA THR A 393 12.88 -2.70 -11.72
C THR A 393 11.72 -3.68 -11.61
N CYS A 394 10.94 -3.83 -12.67
CA CYS A 394 9.89 -4.84 -12.71
C CYS A 394 10.50 -6.26 -12.81
N PRO A 395 9.81 -7.29 -12.30
CA PRO A 395 10.27 -8.68 -12.45
C PRO A 395 10.48 -9.04 -13.92
N PRO A 396 11.51 -9.84 -14.25
CA PRO A 396 11.69 -10.39 -15.59
C PRO A 396 10.51 -11.30 -15.98
N PRO A 397 10.35 -11.66 -17.26
CA PRO A 397 9.39 -12.66 -17.67
C PRO A 397 9.63 -13.98 -16.93
N SER A 398 8.57 -14.67 -16.53
CA SER A 398 8.70 -16.00 -15.95
C SER A 398 9.11 -17.03 -17.01
N ALA A 399 9.73 -18.14 -16.59
CA ALA A 399 10.06 -19.25 -17.48
C ALA A 399 8.83 -19.76 -18.24
N ALA A 400 7.66 -19.83 -17.59
CA ALA A 400 6.40 -20.21 -18.23
C ALA A 400 5.96 -19.20 -19.30
N TRP A 401 6.18 -17.89 -19.09
CA TRP A 401 5.91 -16.88 -20.10
C TRP A 401 6.86 -17.02 -21.30
N LEU A 402 8.16 -17.21 -21.06
CA LEU A 402 9.17 -17.41 -22.11
C LEU A 402 8.88 -18.66 -22.93
N SER A 403 8.52 -19.79 -22.31
CA SER A 403 8.17 -21.00 -23.03
C SER A 403 6.88 -20.88 -23.85
N LEU A 404 5.93 -20.05 -23.41
CA LEU A 404 4.66 -19.83 -24.12
C LEU A 404 4.82 -18.88 -25.31
N THR A 405 5.65 -17.83 -25.15
CA THR A 405 5.81 -16.79 -26.18
C THR A 405 6.96 -17.07 -27.15
N GLY A 406 7.81 -18.06 -26.85
CA GLY A 406 8.98 -18.41 -27.64
C GLY A 406 10.14 -17.40 -27.56
N GLU A 407 11.31 -17.79 -28.01
CA GLU A 407 12.33 -16.81 -28.40
C GLU A 407 11.84 -16.12 -29.67
N SER A 408 11.80 -14.79 -29.65
CA SER A 408 11.28 -13.94 -30.73
C SER A 408 11.84 -14.36 -32.10
N GLY A 409 11.01 -14.93 -32.96
CA GLY A 409 11.40 -15.30 -34.31
C GLY A 409 10.71 -16.53 -34.90
N ASP A 410 9.89 -17.26 -34.17
CA ASP A 410 9.14 -18.39 -34.73
C ASP A 410 7.76 -17.92 -35.22
N PRO A 411 7.51 -17.91 -36.56
CA PRO A 411 6.24 -17.46 -37.15
C PRO A 411 5.02 -18.33 -36.79
N GLU A 412 5.22 -19.55 -36.29
CA GLU A 412 4.12 -20.43 -35.86
C GLU A 412 3.62 -20.05 -34.44
N LEU A 413 4.52 -19.60 -33.56
CA LEU A 413 4.16 -19.12 -32.22
C LEU A 413 3.42 -17.78 -32.21
N ASP A 414 3.69 -16.92 -33.20
CA ASP A 414 2.94 -15.65 -33.40
C ASP A 414 1.44 -15.86 -33.68
N ARG A 415 1.03 -17.08 -34.05
CA ARG A 415 -0.36 -17.46 -34.33
C ARG A 415 -1.07 -18.08 -33.14
N ASP A 416 -0.37 -18.38 -32.04
CA ASP A 416 -0.99 -18.94 -30.84
C ASP A 416 -1.77 -17.84 -30.09
N PRO A 417 -3.12 -17.98 -29.96
CA PRO A 417 -3.95 -17.02 -29.21
C PRO A 417 -3.52 -16.85 -27.75
N ASP A 418 -2.95 -17.89 -27.13
CA ASP A 418 -2.49 -17.87 -25.74
C ASP A 418 -1.17 -17.12 -25.58
N ALA A 419 -0.23 -17.28 -26.52
CA ALA A 419 1.00 -16.50 -26.59
C ALA A 419 0.69 -14.99 -26.74
N GLY A 420 -0.16 -14.63 -27.69
CA GLY A 420 -0.60 -13.26 -27.88
C GLY A 420 -1.36 -12.67 -26.68
N ARG A 421 -2.10 -13.50 -25.94
CA ARG A 421 -2.76 -13.08 -24.69
C ARG A 421 -1.76 -12.84 -23.57
N ALA A 422 -0.76 -13.70 -23.43
CA ALA A 422 0.31 -13.60 -22.44
C ALA A 422 1.18 -12.35 -22.69
N SER A 423 1.57 -12.09 -23.95
CA SER A 423 2.33 -10.88 -24.34
C SER A 423 1.55 -9.61 -24.01
N ARG A 424 0.29 -9.51 -24.43
CA ARG A 424 -0.55 -8.36 -24.10
C ARG A 424 -0.80 -8.19 -22.59
N ALA A 425 -0.88 -9.29 -21.83
CA ALA A 425 -1.01 -9.22 -20.37
C ALA A 425 0.25 -8.62 -19.73
N ARG A 426 1.43 -9.03 -20.18
CA ARG A 426 2.70 -8.47 -19.73
C ARG A 426 2.86 -7.01 -20.17
N GLY A 427 2.47 -6.67 -21.41
CA GLY A 427 2.44 -5.28 -21.85
C GLY A 427 1.57 -4.37 -20.99
N ARG A 428 0.38 -4.84 -20.57
CA ARG A 428 -0.44 -4.11 -19.59
C ARG A 428 0.24 -3.97 -18.24
N PHE A 429 0.93 -5.02 -17.77
CA PHE A 429 1.67 -4.99 -16.51
C PHE A 429 2.79 -3.93 -16.54
N THR A 430 3.65 -3.94 -17.57
CA THR A 430 4.77 -2.98 -17.69
C THR A 430 4.31 -1.55 -17.94
N ARG A 431 3.23 -1.35 -18.69
CA ARG A 431 2.55 -0.05 -18.87
C ARG A 431 2.16 0.56 -17.51
N ASN A 432 1.52 -0.23 -16.66
CA ASN A 432 1.10 0.20 -15.33
C ASN A 432 2.29 0.41 -14.41
N PHE A 433 3.29 -0.48 -14.50
CA PHE A 433 4.43 -0.49 -13.61
C PHE A 433 5.21 0.82 -13.63
N VAL A 434 5.53 1.38 -14.81
CA VAL A 434 6.36 2.58 -14.92
C VAL A 434 5.77 3.78 -14.18
N VAL A 435 4.44 3.90 -14.16
CA VAL A 435 3.74 4.99 -13.46
C VAL A 435 3.55 4.64 -11.99
N GLN A 436 3.02 3.44 -11.70
CA GLN A 436 2.72 3.03 -10.32
C GLN A 436 3.96 2.91 -9.46
N ALA A 437 5.05 2.38 -10.01
CA ALA A 437 6.30 2.27 -9.28
C ALA A 437 6.95 3.64 -9.03
N SER A 438 6.87 4.56 -10.00
CA SER A 438 7.36 5.92 -9.79
C SER A 438 6.50 6.71 -8.79
N ALA A 439 5.20 6.44 -8.75
CA ALA A 439 4.30 6.99 -7.72
C ALA A 439 4.62 6.42 -6.32
N ALA A 440 4.90 5.12 -6.24
CA ALA A 440 5.32 4.48 -5.01
C ALA A 440 6.67 5.02 -4.51
N ASP A 441 7.63 5.23 -5.41
CA ASP A 441 8.92 5.85 -5.08
C ASP A 441 8.73 7.27 -4.54
N TRP A 442 7.86 8.08 -5.16
CA TRP A 442 7.55 9.43 -4.68
C TRP A 442 6.91 9.39 -3.29
N ALA A 443 5.92 8.53 -3.07
CA ALA A 443 5.27 8.38 -1.77
C ALA A 443 6.25 7.90 -0.69
N LEU A 444 7.17 7.01 -1.04
CA LEU A 444 8.22 6.53 -0.13
C LEU A 444 9.17 7.67 0.29
N VAL A 445 9.59 8.51 -0.66
CA VAL A 445 10.43 9.69 -0.38
C VAL A 445 9.65 10.74 0.42
N LEU A 446 8.34 10.91 0.15
CA LEU A 446 7.44 11.74 0.96
C LEU A 446 7.45 11.27 2.42
N LEU A 447 7.22 9.98 2.68
CA LEU A 447 7.19 9.40 4.02
C LEU A 447 8.52 9.60 4.75
N ALA A 448 9.66 9.32 4.08
CA ALA A 448 10.99 9.49 4.64
C ALA A 448 11.29 10.95 5.01
N THR A 449 10.89 11.89 4.16
CA THR A 449 11.06 13.32 4.37
C THR A 449 10.14 13.83 5.49
N LEU A 450 8.86 13.46 5.44
CA LEU A 450 7.87 13.84 6.45
C LEU A 450 8.29 13.35 7.83
N ARG A 451 8.71 12.07 7.96
CA ARG A 451 9.26 11.53 9.21
C ARG A 451 10.37 12.41 9.79
N THR A 452 11.28 12.86 8.92
CA THR A 452 12.39 13.72 9.34
C THR A 452 11.92 15.09 9.79
N SER A 453 10.96 15.68 9.07
CA SER A 453 10.38 16.98 9.43
C SER A 453 9.61 16.92 10.75
N LEU A 454 8.77 15.88 10.94
CA LEU A 454 8.03 15.69 12.19
C LEU A 454 8.96 15.52 13.41
N ALA A 455 10.12 14.87 13.23
CA ALA A 455 11.11 14.72 14.29
C ALA A 455 11.78 16.06 14.67
N GLN A 456 11.75 17.07 13.80
CA GLN A 456 12.32 18.40 14.02
C GLN A 456 11.32 19.39 14.60
N LEU A 457 10.02 19.10 14.56
CA LEU A 457 9.01 19.94 15.18
C LEU A 457 9.25 19.98 16.71
N GLY A 458 9.32 21.20 17.23
CA GLY A 458 9.56 21.43 18.66
C GLY A 458 8.48 20.77 19.51
N GLN A 459 8.82 20.48 20.75
CA GLN A 459 7.83 19.99 21.71
C GLN A 459 6.94 21.16 22.13
N PRO A 460 5.60 20.98 22.14
CA PRO A 460 4.72 22.04 22.55
C PRO A 460 4.96 22.38 24.04
N ASP A 461 5.19 23.67 24.34
CA ASP A 461 5.45 24.15 25.70
C ASP A 461 4.27 23.94 26.67
N GLN A 462 3.08 23.55 26.17
CA GLN A 462 1.84 23.52 26.93
C GLN A 462 0.94 22.30 26.76
N VAL A 463 1.43 21.17 26.26
CA VAL A 463 0.62 19.96 26.40
C VAL A 463 0.72 19.51 27.85
N ALA A 464 -0.33 19.76 28.63
CA ALA A 464 -0.46 19.21 29.95
C ALA A 464 -0.23 17.69 29.85
N ALA A 465 0.84 17.22 30.45
CA ALA A 465 1.13 15.81 30.54
C ALA A 465 -0.09 15.16 31.19
N GLN A 466 -0.86 14.39 30.42
CA GLN A 466 -1.87 13.52 31.02
C GLN A 466 -1.09 12.45 31.78
N PRO A 467 -1.19 12.40 33.13
CA PRO A 467 -0.31 11.56 33.96
C PRO A 467 -0.48 10.06 33.72
N ASP A 468 -1.55 9.65 33.03
CA ASP A 468 -1.92 8.25 32.87
C ASP A 468 -1.67 7.67 31.47
N VAL A 469 -1.14 8.45 30.52
CA VAL A 469 -0.79 7.97 29.17
C VAL A 469 0.72 7.76 29.08
N ALA A 470 1.14 6.50 29.13
CA ALA A 470 2.52 6.11 28.87
C ALA A 470 2.82 6.28 27.37
N TRP A 471 3.48 7.40 27.01
CA TRP A 471 3.94 7.65 25.64
C TRP A 471 5.21 6.85 25.37
N PRO A 472 5.26 6.00 24.33
CA PRO A 472 6.52 5.42 23.90
C PRO A 472 7.49 6.53 23.49
N GLY A 473 8.50 6.81 24.32
CA GLY A 473 9.49 7.87 24.07
C GLY A 473 9.34 9.16 24.88
N GLY A 474 8.47 9.22 25.88
CA GLY A 474 8.54 10.16 27.01
C GLY A 474 7.92 11.55 26.85
N ARG A 475 7.51 12.02 25.66
CA ARG A 475 6.81 13.31 25.48
C ARG A 475 5.91 13.32 24.24
N PRO A 476 4.75 14.03 24.28
CA PRO A 476 3.83 14.13 23.15
C PRO A 476 4.51 14.81 21.95
N ARG A 477 4.40 14.20 20.78
CA ARG A 477 4.93 14.75 19.52
C ARG A 477 4.08 14.25 18.35
N PRO A 478 4.10 14.95 17.21
CA PRO A 478 3.44 14.47 16.01
C PRO A 478 3.97 13.09 15.57
N GLU A 479 3.06 12.15 15.30
CA GLU A 479 3.36 10.80 14.87
C GLU A 479 2.61 10.44 13.60
N LEU A 480 3.32 9.95 12.59
CA LEU A 480 2.70 9.33 11.43
C LEU A 480 2.08 8.01 11.89
N VAL A 481 0.76 7.86 11.78
CA VAL A 481 0.02 6.71 12.30
C VAL A 481 -0.60 5.85 11.20
N PHE A 482 -0.81 6.40 10.01
CA PHE A 482 -1.43 5.69 8.91
C PHE A 482 -0.92 6.14 7.55
N PHE A 483 -0.76 5.17 6.65
CA PHE A 483 -0.43 5.41 5.25
C PHE A 483 -1.20 4.44 4.37
N GLN A 484 -1.89 4.96 3.37
CA GLN A 484 -2.64 4.17 2.40
C GLN A 484 -2.53 4.79 1.00
N HIS A 485 -1.87 4.10 0.06
CA HIS A 485 -1.66 4.52 -1.33
C HIS A 485 -0.94 5.87 -1.46
N ASP A 486 -1.64 6.97 -1.35
CA ASP A 486 -1.21 8.36 -1.47
C ASP A 486 -1.72 9.24 -0.33
N GLU A 487 -2.39 8.64 0.66
CA GLU A 487 -2.92 9.31 1.84
C GLU A 487 -2.05 9.01 3.07
N VAL A 488 -1.72 10.06 3.82
CA VAL A 488 -1.03 9.98 5.11
C VAL A 488 -1.92 10.54 6.21
N VAL A 489 -1.84 9.96 7.41
CA VAL A 489 -2.48 10.51 8.61
C VAL A 489 -1.42 10.70 9.69
N VAL A 490 -1.30 11.93 10.16
CA VAL A 490 -0.45 12.30 11.29
C VAL A 490 -1.34 12.62 12.48
N HIS A 491 -1.11 11.96 13.61
CA HIS A 491 -1.74 12.25 14.89
C HIS A 491 -0.81 13.18 15.67
N CYS A 492 -1.27 14.36 16.04
CA CYS A 492 -0.43 15.40 16.64
C CYS A 492 -1.18 16.21 17.70
N PRO A 493 -0.48 16.84 18.65
CA PRO A 493 -1.09 17.87 19.50
C PRO A 493 -1.81 18.92 18.65
N ALA A 494 -3.04 19.27 19.03
CA ALA A 494 -3.89 20.19 18.24
C ALA A 494 -3.20 21.55 17.99
N SER A 495 -2.37 22.02 18.93
CA SER A 495 -1.57 23.25 18.78
C SER A 495 -0.52 23.20 17.67
N GLN A 496 -0.09 22.00 17.25
CA GLN A 496 0.91 21.78 16.21
C GLN A 496 0.31 21.40 14.84
N ALA A 497 -1.01 21.25 14.73
CA ALA A 497 -1.66 20.77 13.51
C ALA A 497 -1.31 21.61 12.28
N GLY A 498 -1.22 22.93 12.42
CA GLY A 498 -0.81 23.83 11.32
C GLY A 498 0.63 23.63 10.88
N GLU A 499 1.55 23.41 11.82
CA GLU A 499 2.97 23.13 11.52
C GLU A 499 3.13 21.76 10.84
N VAL A 500 2.34 20.77 11.28
CA VAL A 500 2.30 19.43 10.67
C VAL A 500 1.78 19.51 9.24
N ALA A 501 0.71 20.26 8.97
CA ALA A 501 0.18 20.48 7.63
C ALA A 501 1.25 21.12 6.71
N ALA A 502 1.93 22.15 7.18
CA ALA A 502 3.03 22.79 6.45
C ALA A 502 4.21 21.81 6.22
N ALA A 503 4.51 20.93 7.19
CA ALA A 503 5.54 19.90 7.05
C ALA A 503 5.17 18.85 5.97
N VAL A 504 3.90 18.50 5.83
CA VAL A 504 3.40 17.62 4.76
C VAL A 504 3.64 18.25 3.38
N ASP A 505 3.26 19.51 3.19
CA ASP A 505 3.47 20.23 1.93
C ASP A 505 4.96 20.38 1.58
N ALA A 506 5.79 20.72 2.57
CA ALA A 506 7.24 20.80 2.39
C ALA A 506 7.87 19.44 2.06
N ALA A 507 7.37 18.36 2.66
CA ALA A 507 7.81 17.00 2.36
C ALA A 507 7.41 16.59 0.93
N ALA A 508 6.20 16.92 0.46
CA ALA A 508 5.74 16.68 -0.90
C ALA A 508 6.59 17.44 -1.94
N ALA A 509 6.89 18.73 -1.69
CA ALA A 509 7.77 19.51 -2.54
C ALA A 509 9.20 18.93 -2.60
N THR A 510 9.71 18.46 -1.46
CA THR A 510 11.04 17.82 -1.40
C THR A 510 11.06 16.49 -2.12
N ALA A 511 10.03 15.64 -1.92
CA ALA A 511 9.88 14.38 -2.64
C ALA A 511 9.83 14.61 -4.15
N THR A 512 9.06 15.58 -4.61
CA THR A 512 8.96 15.94 -6.04
C THR A 512 10.32 16.31 -6.62
N ARG A 513 11.07 17.16 -5.93
CA ARG A 513 12.42 17.57 -6.35
C ARG A 513 13.43 16.41 -6.36
N LEU A 514 13.41 15.54 -5.36
CA LEU A 514 14.32 14.40 -5.27
C LEU A 514 13.99 13.32 -6.32
N VAL A 515 12.71 13.09 -6.60
CA VAL A 515 12.25 12.04 -7.52
C VAL A 515 12.29 12.48 -8.97
N PHE A 516 11.74 13.65 -9.29
CA PHE A 516 11.59 14.13 -10.69
C PHE A 516 12.62 15.19 -11.08
N GLY A 517 13.32 15.81 -10.11
CA GLY A 517 14.22 16.94 -10.36
C GLY A 517 13.45 18.22 -10.64
N ALA A 518 13.91 18.99 -11.63
CA ALA A 518 13.18 20.16 -12.11
C ALA A 518 11.97 19.70 -12.94
N THR A 519 10.77 20.00 -12.48
CA THR A 519 9.51 19.71 -13.18
C THR A 519 8.54 20.88 -12.99
N GLU A 520 7.75 21.17 -14.04
CA GLU A 520 6.64 22.14 -13.97
C GLU A 520 5.38 21.54 -13.33
N VAL A 521 5.35 20.20 -13.15
CA VAL A 521 4.19 19.49 -12.58
C VAL A 521 4.11 19.74 -11.08
N ASN A 522 2.96 20.18 -10.63
CA ASN A 522 2.67 20.36 -9.21
C ASN A 522 2.10 19.07 -8.59
N PHE A 523 2.50 18.74 -7.37
CA PHE A 523 2.01 17.59 -6.59
C PHE A 523 1.36 18.09 -5.28
N PRO A 524 0.15 18.69 -5.38
CA PRO A 524 -0.51 19.27 -4.23
C PRO A 524 -1.02 18.18 -3.28
N MET A 525 -0.91 18.47 -1.98
CA MET A 525 -1.55 17.69 -0.93
C MET A 525 -2.89 18.34 -0.57
N THR A 526 -3.97 17.56 -0.57
CA THR A 526 -5.26 17.99 -0.02
C THR A 526 -5.26 17.64 1.45
N THR A 527 -5.09 18.65 2.30
CA THR A 527 -4.93 18.46 3.75
C THR A 527 -6.15 18.94 4.51
N ALA A 528 -6.60 18.11 5.46
CA ALA A 528 -7.65 18.43 6.42
C ALA A 528 -7.12 18.22 7.85
N VAL A 529 -7.48 19.13 8.76
CA VAL A 529 -7.22 18.99 10.20
C VAL A 529 -8.56 18.69 10.86
N VAL A 530 -8.68 17.53 11.47
CA VAL A 530 -9.95 17.01 12.01
C VAL A 530 -9.72 16.26 13.32
N ASP A 531 -10.77 16.12 14.11
CA ASP A 531 -10.74 15.28 15.31
C ASP A 531 -11.18 13.84 14.99
N CYS A 532 -11.95 13.64 13.92
CA CYS A 532 -12.37 12.33 13.45
C CYS A 532 -12.01 12.14 11.97
N TYR A 533 -11.42 11.00 11.64
CA TYR A 533 -10.99 10.71 10.25
C TYR A 533 -12.16 10.70 9.25
N ALA A 534 -13.38 10.41 9.70
CA ALA A 534 -14.54 10.45 8.82
C ALA A 534 -14.85 11.87 8.30
N ASP A 535 -14.41 12.92 9.00
CA ASP A 535 -14.67 14.32 8.66
C ASP A 535 -13.66 14.89 7.66
N ALA A 536 -12.60 14.13 7.34
CA ALA A 536 -11.57 14.57 6.41
C ALA A 536 -12.02 14.52 4.93
N LYS A 537 -13.09 13.76 4.59
CA LYS A 537 -13.59 13.56 3.21
C LYS A 537 -15.09 13.43 3.17
#